data_6809e372d0139c94fc6883a8b55c1144
#
_entry.id   6809e372d0139c94fc6883a8b55c1144
#
_cell.length_a   1.000
_cell.length_b   1.000
_cell.length_c   1.000
_cell.angle_alpha   90.00
_cell.angle_beta   90.00
_cell.angle_gamma   90.00
#
_symmetry.space_group_name_H-M   'P 1'
#
loop_
_entity.id
_entity.type
_entity.pdbx_description
1 polymer ?
#
loop_
_entity_poly.entity_id
_entity_poly.type
_entity_poly.pdbx_seq_one_letter_code
_entity_poly.pdbx_strand_id
1 'polypeptide(L)'
;MTEPKIVVMGVSGCGKSRIGAALATRLGLRFLDGDSLHPPANISKMAHGTPLDDADRRPWLDAVGAALGAQADIIACSALKRAYRDRIRAQAAGAVFVHLAGDRDVLARRVASRPGHFMPPALLDSQLATLEPLAPDEAGFVVDLTQTPTQIVAHIVTEGRFETA
;
A
#
# COMPACT_ATOMS: atom_id res chain seq x y z
N MET A 1 22.43 4.42 11.49
CA MET A 1 21.22 4.97 10.89
C MET A 1 20.21 3.87 10.67
N THR A 2 18.99 4.10 11.09
CA THR A 2 17.90 3.15 10.87
C THR A 2 17.42 3.26 9.43
N GLU A 3 17.21 2.09 8.80
CA GLU A 3 16.62 2.07 7.47
C GLU A 3 15.17 2.55 7.52
N PRO A 4 14.68 3.19 6.45
CA PRO A 4 13.30 3.67 6.42
C PRO A 4 12.31 2.52 6.45
N LYS A 5 11.14 2.79 7.00
CA LYS A 5 9.99 1.88 6.97
C LYS A 5 8.91 2.55 6.15
N ILE A 6 8.61 2.02 4.98
CA ILE A 6 7.73 2.66 4.01
C ILE A 6 6.56 1.75 3.67
N VAL A 7 5.35 2.27 3.75
CA VAL A 7 4.14 1.59 3.27
C VAL A 7 3.65 2.33 2.03
N VAL A 8 3.63 1.64 0.89
CA VAL A 8 3.03 2.17 -0.33
C VAL A 8 1.56 1.78 -0.33
N MET A 9 0.68 2.77 -0.20
CA MET A 9 -0.75 2.55 0.02
C MET A 9 -1.61 3.09 -1.12
N GLY A 10 -2.84 2.66 -1.15
CA GLY A 10 -3.84 3.11 -2.10
C GLY A 10 -4.81 2.00 -2.49
N VAL A 11 -5.79 2.35 -3.31
CA VAL A 11 -6.79 1.40 -3.80
C VAL A 11 -6.19 0.46 -4.85
N SER A 12 -6.92 -0.60 -5.19
CA SER A 12 -6.53 -1.50 -6.26
C SER A 12 -6.33 -0.74 -7.59
N GLY A 13 -5.32 -1.14 -8.35
CA GLY A 13 -4.98 -0.50 -9.63
C GLY A 13 -4.11 0.74 -9.53
N CYS A 14 -3.79 1.22 -8.34
CA CYS A 14 -2.93 2.40 -8.19
C CYS A 14 -1.44 2.12 -8.43
N GLY A 15 -1.03 0.86 -8.47
CA GLY A 15 0.35 0.48 -8.78
C GLY A 15 1.25 0.26 -7.56
N LYS A 16 0.68 -0.02 -6.40
CA LYS A 16 1.43 -0.19 -5.14
C LYS A 16 2.59 -1.17 -5.24
N SER A 17 2.32 -2.37 -5.74
CA SER A 17 3.35 -3.42 -5.80
C SER A 17 4.46 -3.07 -6.77
N ARG A 18 4.09 -2.55 -7.94
CA ARG A 18 5.05 -2.13 -8.96
C ARG A 18 5.95 -1.00 -8.46
N ILE A 19 5.35 0.02 -7.90
CA ILE A 19 6.09 1.19 -7.38
C ILE A 19 6.92 0.79 -6.16
N GLY A 20 6.36 -0.02 -5.25
CA GLY A 20 7.11 -0.50 -4.08
C GLY A 20 8.36 -1.28 -4.47
N ALA A 21 8.23 -2.18 -5.43
CA ALA A 21 9.38 -2.96 -5.94
C ALA A 21 10.42 -2.07 -6.63
N ALA A 22 9.96 -1.11 -7.46
CA ALA A 22 10.86 -0.18 -8.15
C ALA A 22 11.58 0.74 -7.16
N LEU A 23 10.88 1.21 -6.14
CA LEU A 23 11.46 2.03 -5.07
C LEU A 23 12.54 1.25 -4.30
N ALA A 24 12.25 -0.01 -3.98
CA ALA A 24 13.20 -0.88 -3.28
C ALA A 24 14.48 -1.06 -4.11
N THR A 25 14.35 -1.31 -5.40
CA THR A 25 15.49 -1.42 -6.30
C THR A 25 16.30 -0.13 -6.31
N ARG A 26 15.63 1.02 -6.40
CA ARG A 26 16.28 2.34 -6.43
C ARG A 26 17.06 2.65 -5.15
N LEU A 27 16.54 2.22 -3.99
CA LEU A 27 17.14 2.52 -2.69
C LEU A 27 18.02 1.40 -2.13
N GLY A 28 18.08 0.25 -2.79
CA GLY A 28 18.79 -0.91 -2.26
C GLY A 28 18.13 -1.51 -1.03
N LEU A 29 16.80 -1.48 -0.96
CA LEU A 29 16.01 -1.94 0.17
C LEU A 29 15.22 -3.20 -0.17
N ARG A 30 14.66 -3.84 0.86
CA ARG A 30 13.86 -5.06 0.71
C ARG A 30 12.39 -4.70 0.49
N PHE A 31 11.75 -5.36 -0.46
CA PHE A 31 10.32 -5.19 -0.75
C PHE A 31 9.53 -6.46 -0.42
N LEU A 32 8.31 -6.28 0.10
CA LEU A 32 7.35 -7.34 0.31
C LEU A 32 5.95 -6.86 -0.08
N ASP A 33 5.20 -7.70 -0.79
CA ASP A 33 3.78 -7.43 -1.05
C ASP A 33 2.97 -7.83 0.19
N GLY A 34 2.24 -6.87 0.76
CA GLY A 34 1.44 -7.10 1.96
C GLY A 34 0.35 -8.16 1.79
N ASP A 35 -0.13 -8.37 0.57
CA ASP A 35 -1.15 -9.40 0.31
C ASP A 35 -0.64 -10.79 0.66
N SER A 36 0.66 -11.04 0.60
CA SER A 36 1.25 -12.33 0.96
C SER A 36 1.19 -12.63 2.47
N LEU A 37 0.82 -11.65 3.28
CA LEU A 37 0.78 -11.77 4.74
C LEU A 37 -0.60 -12.10 5.29
N HIS A 38 -1.61 -12.26 4.43
CA HIS A 38 -2.96 -12.62 4.89
C HIS A 38 -2.96 -13.99 5.57
N PRO A 39 -3.64 -14.14 6.74
CA PRO A 39 -3.85 -15.44 7.35
C PRO A 39 -4.66 -16.37 6.42
N PRO A 40 -4.52 -17.70 6.57
CA PRO A 40 -5.29 -18.65 5.75
C PRO A 40 -6.81 -18.42 5.76
N ALA A 41 -7.37 -17.99 6.88
CA ALA A 41 -8.80 -17.68 6.98
C ALA A 41 -9.20 -16.53 6.04
N ASN A 42 -8.36 -15.51 5.90
CA ASN A 42 -8.62 -14.39 4.99
C ASN A 42 -8.52 -14.85 3.53
N ILE A 43 -7.51 -15.64 3.21
CA ILE A 43 -7.33 -16.20 1.86
C ILE A 43 -8.57 -17.01 1.48
N SER A 44 -9.06 -17.86 2.39
CA SER A 44 -10.26 -18.66 2.17
C SER A 44 -11.50 -17.79 1.91
N LYS A 45 -11.71 -16.75 2.73
CA LYS A 45 -12.84 -15.82 2.52
C LYS A 45 -12.77 -15.14 1.15
N MET A 46 -11.60 -14.63 0.78
CA MET A 46 -11.42 -13.96 -0.50
C MET A 46 -11.64 -14.92 -1.67
N ALA A 47 -11.17 -16.16 -1.56
CA ALA A 47 -11.39 -17.20 -2.58
C ALA A 47 -12.86 -17.53 -2.78
N HIS A 48 -13.69 -17.41 -1.73
CA HIS A 48 -15.14 -17.63 -1.80
C HIS A 48 -15.92 -16.35 -2.15
N GLY A 49 -15.23 -15.25 -2.45
CA GLY A 49 -15.88 -13.98 -2.78
C GLY A 49 -16.49 -13.25 -1.58
N THR A 50 -16.15 -13.66 -0.37
CA THR A 50 -16.64 -13.00 0.85
C THR A 50 -15.75 -11.82 1.20
N PRO A 51 -16.30 -10.60 1.36
CA PRO A 51 -15.50 -9.46 1.76
C PRO A 51 -14.90 -9.64 3.16
N LEU A 52 -13.70 -9.11 3.37
CA LEU A 52 -13.08 -9.06 4.69
C LEU A 52 -13.68 -7.93 5.51
N ASP A 53 -13.99 -8.18 6.77
CA ASP A 53 -14.38 -7.14 7.71
C ASP A 53 -13.17 -6.61 8.48
N ASP A 54 -13.39 -5.63 9.37
CA ASP A 54 -12.30 -5.04 10.16
C ASP A 54 -11.66 -6.06 11.09
N ALA A 55 -12.44 -6.98 11.65
CA ALA A 55 -11.92 -8.03 12.52
C ALA A 55 -10.99 -8.99 11.76
N ASP A 56 -11.35 -9.33 10.52
CA ASP A 56 -10.51 -10.18 9.66
C ASP A 56 -9.18 -9.51 9.33
N ARG A 57 -9.17 -8.18 9.18
CA ARG A 57 -7.98 -7.42 8.80
C ARG A 57 -7.01 -7.22 9.95
N ARG A 58 -7.46 -7.23 11.20
CA ARG A 58 -6.60 -6.93 12.35
C ARG A 58 -5.34 -7.80 12.42
N PRO A 59 -5.42 -9.14 12.38
CA PRO A 59 -4.21 -9.96 12.41
C PRO A 59 -3.33 -9.75 11.18
N TRP A 60 -3.91 -9.47 10.02
CA TRP A 60 -3.15 -9.15 8.81
C TRP A 60 -2.38 -7.84 8.97
N LEU A 61 -3.03 -6.79 9.46
CA LEU A 61 -2.39 -5.49 9.68
C LEU A 61 -1.28 -5.57 10.73
N ASP A 62 -1.47 -6.38 11.77
CA ASP A 62 -0.44 -6.65 12.76
C ASP A 62 0.76 -7.36 12.12
N ALA A 63 0.51 -8.32 11.22
CA ALA A 63 1.56 -9.01 10.48
C ALA A 63 2.32 -8.07 9.54
N VAL A 64 1.62 -7.15 8.88
CA VAL A 64 2.25 -6.12 8.04
C VAL A 64 3.18 -5.25 8.88
N GLY A 65 2.69 -4.75 10.01
CA GLY A 65 3.50 -3.92 10.91
C GLY A 65 4.72 -4.66 11.46
N ALA A 66 4.52 -5.93 11.85
CA ALA A 66 5.63 -6.75 12.37
C ALA A 66 6.67 -7.08 11.29
N ALA A 67 6.26 -7.27 10.04
CA ALA A 67 7.16 -7.54 8.92
C ALA A 67 7.98 -6.31 8.52
N LEU A 68 7.40 -5.12 8.71
CA LEU A 68 8.06 -3.87 8.33
C LEU A 68 9.24 -3.58 9.27
N GLY A 69 10.42 -3.63 8.73
CA GLY A 69 11.68 -3.53 9.48
C GLY A 69 12.33 -4.89 9.77
N ALA A 70 11.55 -5.93 9.99
CA ALA A 70 12.07 -7.27 10.27
C ALA A 70 12.33 -8.08 9.00
N GLN A 71 11.36 -8.07 8.06
CA GLN A 71 11.44 -8.83 6.81
C GLN A 71 11.59 -7.96 5.58
N ALA A 72 11.06 -6.75 5.63
CA ALA A 72 11.10 -5.81 4.53
C ALA A 72 11.17 -4.38 5.04
N ASP A 73 11.66 -3.50 4.19
CA ASP A 73 11.74 -2.06 4.47
C ASP A 73 10.61 -1.31 3.78
N ILE A 74 10.09 -1.89 2.71
CA ILE A 74 8.99 -1.34 1.91
C ILE A 74 7.94 -2.44 1.75
N ILE A 75 6.70 -2.14 2.14
CA ILE A 75 5.56 -3.06 1.98
C ILE A 75 4.44 -2.35 1.21
N ALA A 76 3.87 -3.04 0.21
CA ALA A 76 2.66 -2.58 -0.46
C ALA A 76 1.45 -3.08 0.34
N CYS A 77 0.61 -2.16 0.80
CA CYS A 77 -0.58 -2.47 1.58
C CYS A 77 -1.63 -1.38 1.35
N SER A 78 -2.87 -1.75 1.07
CA SER A 78 -3.92 -0.77 0.78
C SER A 78 -4.10 0.28 1.88
N ALA A 79 -4.12 -0.12 3.15
CA ALA A 79 -4.13 0.77 4.33
C ALA A 79 -5.17 1.90 4.22
N LEU A 80 -6.40 1.55 3.79
CA LEU A 80 -7.40 2.53 3.37
C LEU A 80 -7.96 3.39 4.50
N LYS A 81 -8.05 2.85 5.72
CA LYS A 81 -8.55 3.59 6.87
C LYS A 81 -7.41 4.01 7.79
N ARG A 82 -7.57 5.14 8.43
CA ARG A 82 -6.60 5.58 9.44
C ARG A 82 -6.43 4.52 10.54
N ALA A 83 -7.51 3.89 10.98
CA ALA A 83 -7.42 2.83 12.00
C ALA A 83 -6.53 1.68 11.55
N TYR A 84 -6.51 1.34 10.27
CA TYR A 84 -5.62 0.34 9.71
C TYR A 84 -4.16 0.80 9.78
N ARG A 85 -3.90 2.05 9.42
CA ARG A 85 -2.56 2.65 9.47
C ARG A 85 -2.05 2.77 10.90
N ASP A 86 -2.92 3.14 11.85
CA ASP A 86 -2.57 3.20 13.27
C ASP A 86 -2.14 1.82 13.79
N ARG A 87 -2.80 0.78 13.34
CA ARG A 87 -2.47 -0.59 13.74
C ARG A 87 -1.10 -1.01 13.20
N ILE A 88 -0.78 -0.64 11.97
CA ILE A 88 0.55 -0.85 11.41
C ILE A 88 1.61 -0.06 12.19
N ARG A 89 1.33 1.22 12.48
CA ARG A 89 2.26 2.07 13.25
C ARG A 89 2.51 1.56 14.65
N ALA A 90 1.55 0.90 15.28
CA ALA A 90 1.71 0.32 16.61
C ALA A 90 2.82 -0.74 16.63
N GLN A 91 3.02 -1.46 15.52
CA GLN A 91 4.05 -2.48 15.38
C GLN A 91 5.31 -1.95 14.68
N ALA A 92 5.21 -0.85 13.95
CA ALA A 92 6.28 -0.30 13.13
C ALA A 92 6.39 1.21 13.37
N ALA A 93 6.95 1.58 14.50
CA ALA A 93 7.15 2.98 14.84
C ALA A 93 8.02 3.67 13.77
N GLY A 94 7.64 4.87 13.36
CA GLY A 94 8.35 5.62 12.32
C GLY A 94 7.95 5.26 10.89
N ALA A 95 6.96 4.40 10.69
CA ALA A 95 6.48 4.07 9.34
C ALA A 95 5.97 5.32 8.61
N VAL A 96 6.37 5.46 7.34
CA VAL A 96 5.96 6.55 6.46
C VAL A 96 5.02 5.97 5.40
N PHE A 97 3.86 6.59 5.24
CA PHE A 97 2.84 6.13 4.29
C PHE A 97 2.90 6.97 3.02
N VAL A 98 3.13 6.31 1.89
CA VAL A 98 3.15 6.94 0.57
C VAL A 98 1.86 6.54 -0.15
N HIS A 99 0.95 7.50 -0.33
CA HIS A 99 -0.35 7.26 -0.94
C HIS A 99 -0.30 7.56 -2.44
N LEU A 100 -0.42 6.51 -3.25
CA LEU A 100 -0.55 6.65 -4.70
C LEU A 100 -2.01 6.97 -5.03
N ALA A 101 -2.29 8.21 -5.37
CA ALA A 101 -3.65 8.71 -5.58
C ALA A 101 -3.87 9.13 -7.03
N GLY A 102 -5.10 8.95 -7.49
CA GLY A 102 -5.53 9.39 -8.82
C GLY A 102 -7.05 9.33 -8.93
N ASP A 103 -7.56 9.90 -10.04
CA ASP A 103 -8.98 9.93 -10.30
C ASP A 103 -9.55 8.52 -10.50
N ARG A 104 -10.83 8.38 -10.15
CA ARG A 104 -11.56 7.11 -10.32
C ARG A 104 -11.45 6.57 -11.75
N ASP A 105 -11.62 7.44 -12.76
CA ASP A 105 -11.60 7.01 -14.15
C ASP A 105 -10.25 6.46 -14.58
N VAL A 106 -9.15 7.06 -14.11
CA VAL A 106 -7.80 6.56 -14.36
C VAL A 106 -7.62 5.19 -13.70
N LEU A 107 -8.05 5.05 -12.45
CA LEU A 107 -7.97 3.79 -11.71
C LEU A 107 -8.80 2.70 -12.38
N ALA A 108 -10.02 3.03 -12.80
CA ALA A 108 -10.92 2.10 -13.49
C ALA A 108 -10.28 1.57 -14.79
N ARG A 109 -9.67 2.45 -15.58
CA ARG A 109 -8.98 2.06 -16.82
C ARG A 109 -7.79 1.14 -16.53
N ARG A 110 -7.02 1.43 -15.49
CA ARG A 110 -5.86 0.60 -15.11
C ARG A 110 -6.28 -0.79 -14.67
N VAL A 111 -7.34 -0.89 -13.87
CA VAL A 111 -7.88 -2.19 -13.43
C VAL A 111 -8.39 -2.98 -14.63
N ALA A 112 -9.14 -2.35 -15.53
CA ALA A 112 -9.70 -3.00 -16.71
C ALA A 112 -8.62 -3.51 -17.68
N SER A 113 -7.46 -2.85 -17.74
CA SER A 113 -6.38 -3.21 -18.66
C SER A 113 -5.42 -4.27 -18.10
N ARG A 114 -5.56 -4.70 -16.84
CA ARG A 114 -4.67 -5.71 -16.25
C ARG A 114 -5.05 -7.12 -16.69
N PRO A 115 -4.18 -7.82 -17.45
CA PRO A 115 -4.47 -9.20 -17.87
C PRO A 115 -4.63 -10.14 -16.67
N GLY A 116 -5.66 -10.97 -16.71
CA GLY A 116 -5.90 -11.98 -15.68
C GLY A 116 -6.42 -11.45 -14.34
N HIS A 117 -6.58 -10.16 -14.21
CA HIS A 117 -7.11 -9.53 -13.00
C HIS A 117 -8.42 -8.83 -13.32
N PHE A 118 -9.51 -9.50 -13.04
CA PHE A 118 -10.84 -8.89 -13.15
C PHE A 118 -11.25 -8.34 -11.79
N MET A 119 -11.56 -7.04 -11.76
CA MET A 119 -12.15 -6.41 -10.59
C MET A 119 -13.41 -5.66 -11.02
N PRO A 120 -14.58 -6.00 -10.47
CA PRO A 120 -15.79 -5.27 -10.78
C PRO A 120 -15.67 -3.78 -10.44
N PRO A 121 -16.22 -2.86 -11.25
CA PRO A 121 -16.19 -1.44 -10.94
C PRO A 121 -16.76 -1.10 -9.55
N ALA A 122 -17.77 -1.86 -9.10
CA ALA A 122 -18.36 -1.66 -7.77
C ALA A 122 -17.36 -1.89 -6.65
N LEU A 123 -16.40 -2.80 -6.83
CA LEU A 123 -15.35 -3.04 -5.82
C LEU A 123 -14.39 -1.85 -5.72
N LEU A 124 -14.00 -1.27 -6.86
CA LEU A 124 -13.18 -0.06 -6.87
C LEU A 124 -13.92 1.09 -6.19
N ASP A 125 -15.19 1.29 -6.51
CA ASP A 125 -16.02 2.34 -5.90
C ASP A 125 -16.14 2.13 -4.39
N SER A 126 -16.28 0.88 -3.94
CA SER A 126 -16.29 0.53 -2.52
C SER A 126 -14.98 0.88 -1.83
N GLN A 127 -13.85 0.60 -2.46
CA GLN A 127 -12.54 0.95 -1.91
C GLN A 127 -12.36 2.46 -1.82
N LEU A 128 -12.76 3.20 -2.85
CA LEU A 128 -12.68 4.66 -2.84
C LEU A 128 -13.57 5.27 -1.77
N ALA A 129 -14.75 4.69 -1.53
CA ALA A 129 -15.65 5.13 -0.46
C ALA A 129 -15.06 4.81 0.94
N THR A 130 -14.30 3.75 1.06
CA THR A 130 -13.65 3.35 2.32
C THR A 130 -12.40 4.17 2.60
N LEU A 131 -11.72 4.65 1.56
CA LEU A 131 -10.46 5.37 1.67
C LEU A 131 -10.61 6.63 2.52
N GLU A 132 -9.83 6.69 3.59
CA GLU A 132 -9.65 7.89 4.40
C GLU A 132 -8.30 8.50 4.04
N PRO A 133 -8.27 9.73 3.50
CA PRO A 133 -7.02 10.38 3.15
C PRO A 133 -6.07 10.50 4.34
N LEU A 134 -4.76 10.59 4.05
CA LEU A 134 -3.78 10.85 5.11
C LEU A 134 -4.10 12.17 5.81
N ALA A 135 -4.14 12.13 7.13
CA ALA A 135 -4.35 13.31 7.94
C ALA A 135 -3.03 14.10 8.12
N PRO A 136 -3.10 15.41 8.42
CA PRO A 136 -1.88 16.22 8.56
C PRO A 136 -0.91 15.74 9.63
N ASP A 137 -1.40 15.02 10.65
CA ASP A 137 -0.56 14.48 11.72
C ASP A 137 0.03 13.10 11.40
N GLU A 138 -0.34 12.51 10.27
CA GLU A 138 0.22 11.22 9.84
C GLU A 138 1.53 11.44 9.07
N ALA A 139 2.57 10.67 9.42
CA ALA A 139 3.81 10.67 8.65
C ALA A 139 3.56 10.05 7.28
N GLY A 140 3.67 10.85 6.24
CA GLY A 140 3.42 10.40 4.88
C GLY A 140 3.08 11.54 3.93
N PHE A 141 2.84 11.18 2.68
CA PHE A 141 2.49 12.15 1.65
C PHE A 141 1.78 11.45 0.49
N VAL A 142 1.14 12.27 -0.34
CA VAL A 142 0.39 11.81 -1.52
C VAL A 142 1.22 12.02 -2.78
N VAL A 143 1.21 11.03 -3.66
CA VAL A 143 1.89 11.09 -4.96
C VAL A 143 0.88 10.83 -6.06
N ASP A 144 0.90 11.66 -7.10
CA ASP A 144 0.06 11.51 -8.28
C ASP A 144 0.49 10.27 -9.07
N LEU A 145 -0.41 9.30 -9.18
CA LEU A 145 -0.15 8.04 -9.86
C LEU A 145 -0.13 8.15 -11.40
N THR A 146 -0.52 9.29 -11.97
CA THR A 146 -0.51 9.49 -13.43
C THR A 146 0.88 9.74 -14.01
N GLN A 147 1.85 10.01 -13.16
CA GLN A 147 3.26 10.14 -13.58
C GLN A 147 3.81 8.77 -14.03
N THR A 148 4.93 8.79 -14.73
CA THR A 148 5.62 7.52 -15.06
C THR A 148 6.16 6.87 -13.80
N PRO A 149 6.36 5.53 -13.78
CA PRO A 149 6.96 4.88 -12.62
C PRO A 149 8.29 5.50 -12.18
N THR A 150 9.16 5.86 -13.11
CA THR A 150 10.42 6.52 -12.82
C THR A 150 10.21 7.86 -12.12
N GLN A 151 9.25 8.67 -12.61
CA GLN A 151 8.92 9.95 -11.99
C GLN A 151 8.32 9.78 -10.60
N ILE A 152 7.44 8.78 -10.42
CA ILE A 152 6.85 8.47 -9.11
C ILE A 152 7.94 8.12 -8.10
N VAL A 153 8.85 7.22 -8.48
CA VAL A 153 9.95 6.82 -7.59
C VAL A 153 10.84 8.01 -7.24
N ALA A 154 11.20 8.84 -8.22
CA ALA A 154 11.99 10.05 -7.98
C ALA A 154 11.28 11.02 -7.03
N HIS A 155 9.97 11.21 -7.20
CA HIS A 155 9.16 12.04 -6.31
C HIS A 155 9.17 11.51 -4.87
N ILE A 156 8.99 10.20 -4.72
CA ILE A 156 8.99 9.57 -3.39
C ILE A 156 10.35 9.76 -2.70
N VAL A 157 11.44 9.52 -3.41
CA VAL A 157 12.80 9.66 -2.85
C VAL A 157 13.05 11.09 -2.40
N THR A 158 12.66 12.06 -3.21
CA THR A 158 12.86 13.50 -2.91
C THR A 158 11.98 13.95 -1.76
N GLU A 159 10.67 13.69 -1.84
CA GLU A 159 9.70 14.15 -0.84
C GLU A 159 9.93 13.47 0.51
N GLY A 160 10.21 12.17 0.50
CA GLY A 160 10.49 11.40 1.71
C GLY A 160 11.89 11.58 2.25
N ARG A 161 12.75 12.26 1.50
CA ARG A 161 14.18 12.42 1.84
C ARG A 161 14.85 11.07 2.08
N PHE A 162 14.49 10.08 1.29
CA PHE A 162 15.11 8.76 1.35
C PHE A 162 16.43 8.80 0.57
N GLU A 163 17.50 8.34 1.21
CA GLU A 163 18.82 8.31 0.59
C GLU A 163 19.17 6.91 0.11
N THR A 164 19.90 6.85 -0.99
CA THR A 164 20.53 5.60 -1.42
C THR A 164 21.69 5.26 -0.48
N ALA A 165 21.72 4.02 -0.09
CA ALA A 165 22.83 3.50 0.66
C ALA A 165 24.14 3.58 -0.15
#